data_45207920e9ad5d59101be89d9b722fc9
#
_entry.id   45207920e9ad5d59101be89d9b722fc9
#
_cell.length_a   1.000
_cell.length_b   1.000
_cell.length_c   1.000
_cell.angle_alpha   90.00
_cell.angle_beta   90.00
_cell.angle_gamma   90.00
#
_symmetry.space_group_name_H-M   'P 1'
#
loop_
_entity.id
_entity.type
_entity.pdbx_description
1 polymer ?
#
loop_
_entity_poly.entity_id
_entity_poly.type
_entity_poly.pdbx_seq_one_letter_code
_entity_poly.pdbx_strand_id
1 'polypeptide(L)'
;MDLKVQGLQHLAGLKGPVLFAANHQSHMDTPAIMLALPPEQRYRLAVAMAKEFFAAHFYPDGRPLAQRIKGTALYLLSCQFFNAFPLPQREAGTRQTLRYVGQVTADGYSVLIFPEGRRTETGQIDRFQPGVGMIAAKLGVPVVPVRIDGLDRVLGKSMTWPVRGPVRVAFGAPIRLTGDEYPALATRVEEAVRGL
;
A
#
# COMPACT_ATOMS: atom_id res chain seq x y z
N MET A 1 -17.73 -7.92 -7.96
CA MET A 1 -16.33 -7.73 -8.36
C MET A 1 -15.85 -9.04 -8.94
N ASP A 2 -15.46 -9.05 -10.22
CA ASP A 2 -14.92 -10.23 -10.89
C ASP A 2 -13.40 -10.10 -10.89
N LEU A 3 -12.78 -10.70 -9.86
CA LEU A 3 -11.34 -10.57 -9.60
C LEU A 3 -10.53 -11.55 -10.45
N LYS A 4 -9.65 -11.03 -11.30
CA LYS A 4 -8.60 -11.78 -11.99
C LYS A 4 -7.26 -11.56 -11.32
N VAL A 5 -6.56 -12.64 -10.99
CA VAL A 5 -5.23 -12.58 -10.35
C VAL A 5 -4.19 -13.13 -11.31
N GLN A 6 -3.07 -12.44 -11.44
CA GLN A 6 -1.94 -12.80 -12.29
C GLN A 6 -0.61 -12.71 -11.50
N GLY A 7 0.39 -13.45 -11.93
CA GLY A 7 1.74 -13.34 -11.40
C GLY A 7 1.96 -14.02 -10.03
N LEU A 8 1.04 -14.86 -9.55
CA LEU A 8 1.20 -15.57 -8.27
C LEU A 8 2.46 -16.44 -8.22
N GLN A 9 2.96 -16.91 -9.37
CA GLN A 9 4.21 -17.66 -9.47
C GLN A 9 5.42 -16.85 -8.97
N HIS A 10 5.38 -15.52 -9.03
CA HIS A 10 6.44 -14.65 -8.53
C HIS A 10 6.46 -14.56 -6.99
N LEU A 11 5.36 -14.97 -6.34
CA LEU A 11 5.26 -15.02 -4.88
C LEU A 11 5.67 -16.38 -4.33
N ALA A 12 5.68 -17.41 -5.17
CA ALA A 12 6.10 -18.76 -4.78
C ALA A 12 7.59 -18.74 -4.43
N GLY A 13 7.94 -19.25 -3.24
CA GLY A 13 9.32 -19.34 -2.80
C GLY A 13 9.93 -18.04 -2.26
N LEU A 14 9.15 -16.97 -2.09
CA LEU A 14 9.61 -15.79 -1.37
C LEU A 14 9.99 -16.18 0.06
N LYS A 15 11.26 -15.93 0.40
CA LYS A 15 11.79 -16.15 1.75
C LYS A 15 11.87 -14.83 2.48
N GLY A 16 11.04 -14.67 3.50
CA GLY A 16 10.99 -13.47 4.34
C GLY A 16 10.11 -12.34 3.80
N PRO A 17 10.10 -11.21 4.50
CA PRO A 17 9.27 -10.05 4.19
C PRO A 17 9.64 -9.40 2.86
N VAL A 18 8.64 -8.83 2.21
CA VAL A 18 8.78 -8.04 0.99
C VAL A 18 8.00 -6.72 1.12
N LEU A 19 8.34 -5.77 0.29
CA LEU A 19 7.60 -4.54 0.13
C LEU A 19 6.70 -4.65 -1.11
N PHE A 20 5.40 -4.80 -0.94
CA PHE A 20 4.44 -4.71 -2.03
C PHE A 20 4.21 -3.23 -2.38
N ALA A 21 4.54 -2.84 -3.60
CA ALA A 21 4.34 -1.48 -4.10
C ALA A 21 3.26 -1.48 -5.17
N ALA A 22 2.11 -0.87 -4.86
CA ALA A 22 0.93 -0.89 -5.71
C ALA A 22 0.51 0.51 -6.16
N ASN A 23 -0.11 0.62 -7.35
CA ASN A 23 -0.85 1.81 -7.72
C ASN A 23 -2.15 1.95 -6.89
N HIS A 24 -2.70 3.17 -6.80
CA HIS A 24 -3.79 3.49 -5.89
C HIS A 24 -4.98 4.12 -6.60
N GLN A 25 -6.08 3.38 -6.76
CA GLN A 25 -7.28 3.79 -7.49
C GLN A 25 -8.51 3.94 -6.57
N SER A 26 -8.59 3.12 -5.51
CA SER A 26 -9.80 2.97 -4.73
C SER A 26 -9.54 2.65 -3.26
N HIS A 27 -10.50 2.88 -2.40
CA HIS A 27 -10.51 2.32 -1.04
C HIS A 27 -10.55 0.79 -1.03
N MET A 28 -10.95 0.17 -2.16
CA MET A 28 -11.00 -1.28 -2.32
C MET A 28 -9.67 -1.90 -2.77
N ASP A 29 -8.61 -1.10 -2.98
CA ASP A 29 -7.31 -1.62 -3.42
C ASP A 29 -6.71 -2.59 -2.39
N THR A 30 -6.68 -2.21 -1.12
CA THR A 30 -6.19 -3.07 -0.04
C THR A 30 -6.98 -4.37 0.07
N PRO A 31 -8.33 -4.37 0.20
CA PRO A 31 -9.12 -5.59 0.17
C PRO A 31 -8.88 -6.46 -1.07
N ALA A 32 -8.78 -5.85 -2.26
CA ALA A 32 -8.56 -6.60 -3.50
C ALA A 32 -7.20 -7.30 -3.53
N ILE A 33 -6.13 -6.61 -3.10
CA ILE A 33 -4.80 -7.22 -2.97
C ILE A 33 -4.83 -8.35 -1.94
N MET A 34 -5.45 -8.14 -0.78
CA MET A 34 -5.53 -9.18 0.26
C MET A 34 -6.30 -10.41 -0.23
N LEU A 35 -7.37 -10.23 -1.00
CA LEU A 35 -8.11 -11.35 -1.62
C LEU A 35 -7.28 -12.06 -2.69
N ALA A 36 -6.44 -11.33 -3.43
CA ALA A 36 -5.57 -11.87 -4.46
C ALA A 36 -4.37 -12.65 -3.89
N LEU A 37 -3.90 -12.29 -2.69
CA LEU A 37 -2.75 -12.93 -2.06
C LEU A 37 -3.09 -14.33 -1.52
N PRO A 38 -2.17 -15.31 -1.65
CA PRO A 38 -2.24 -16.57 -0.93
C PRO A 38 -2.33 -16.35 0.59
N PRO A 39 -2.98 -17.27 1.32
CA PRO A 39 -3.20 -17.11 2.77
C PRO A 39 -1.93 -16.80 3.56
N GLU A 40 -0.82 -17.45 3.25
CA GLU A 40 0.47 -17.30 3.95
C GLU A 40 1.01 -15.87 3.86
N GLN A 41 0.91 -15.22 2.69
CA GLN A 41 1.29 -13.82 2.51
C GLN A 41 0.24 -12.87 3.06
N ARG A 42 -1.04 -13.19 2.90
CA ARG A 42 -2.16 -12.36 3.39
C ARG A 42 -2.11 -12.15 4.90
N TYR A 43 -1.90 -13.20 5.67
CA TYR A 43 -1.86 -13.14 7.14
C TYR A 43 -0.59 -12.47 7.68
N ARG A 44 0.44 -12.34 6.85
CA ARG A 44 1.68 -11.62 7.17
C ARG A 44 1.83 -10.33 6.38
N LEU A 45 0.72 -9.70 6.04
CA LEU A 45 0.71 -8.39 5.38
C LEU A 45 0.34 -7.31 6.39
N ALA A 46 1.13 -6.25 6.45
CA ALA A 46 0.83 -5.01 7.15
C ALA A 46 0.69 -3.88 6.13
N VAL A 47 -0.33 -3.04 6.29
CA VAL A 47 -0.66 -1.99 5.32
C VAL A 47 -0.24 -0.64 5.85
N ALA A 48 0.67 0.02 5.15
CA ALA A 48 1.07 1.38 5.46
C ALA A 48 -0.02 2.36 5.03
N MET A 49 -0.62 3.06 5.97
CA MET A 49 -1.65 4.06 5.70
C MET A 49 -1.17 5.44 6.12
N ALA A 50 -1.54 6.48 5.36
CA ALA A 50 -1.23 7.85 5.73
C ALA A 50 -1.83 8.20 7.10
N LYS A 51 -1.00 8.67 8.05
CA LYS A 51 -1.46 9.10 9.38
C LYS A 51 -2.55 10.18 9.27
N GLU A 52 -2.46 11.01 8.25
CA GLU A 52 -3.40 12.07 7.93
C GLU A 52 -4.79 11.55 7.58
N PHE A 53 -4.90 10.32 7.07
CA PHE A 53 -6.19 9.66 6.84
C PHE A 53 -6.95 9.42 8.15
N PHE A 54 -6.22 9.22 9.24
CA PHE A 54 -6.77 9.04 10.57
C PHE A 54 -6.70 10.33 11.42
N ALA A 55 -6.68 11.50 10.80
CA ALA A 55 -6.50 12.77 11.49
C ALA A 55 -7.52 13.01 12.61
N ALA A 56 -8.74 12.52 12.50
CA ALA A 56 -9.74 12.64 13.56
C ALA A 56 -9.44 11.78 14.80
N HIS A 57 -8.61 10.76 14.66
CA HIS A 57 -8.09 9.95 15.77
C HIS A 57 -6.84 10.56 16.39
N PHE A 58 -5.85 10.90 15.55
CA PHE A 58 -4.54 11.37 16.04
C PHE A 58 -4.52 12.85 16.45
N TYR A 59 -5.42 13.65 15.89
CA TYR A 59 -5.52 15.11 16.12
C TYR A 59 -6.98 15.46 16.47
N PRO A 60 -7.46 15.08 17.67
CA PRO A 60 -8.87 15.22 18.05
C PRO A 60 -9.27 16.65 18.42
N ASP A 61 -8.30 17.56 18.67
CA ASP A 61 -8.55 18.89 19.18
C ASP A 61 -9.40 19.73 18.22
N GLY A 62 -10.41 20.42 18.77
CA GLY A 62 -11.36 21.23 18.00
C GLY A 62 -12.37 20.43 17.16
N ARG A 63 -12.37 19.08 17.21
CA ARG A 63 -13.32 18.26 16.44
C ARG A 63 -14.54 17.84 17.27
N PRO A 64 -15.75 17.81 16.69
CA PRO A 64 -16.95 17.29 17.34
C PRO A 64 -16.74 15.82 17.81
N LEU A 65 -17.34 15.47 18.96
CA LEU A 65 -17.21 14.13 19.55
C LEU A 65 -17.58 13.01 18.57
N ALA A 66 -18.63 13.18 17.78
CA ALA A 66 -19.05 12.20 16.77
C ALA A 66 -17.96 11.94 15.72
N GLN A 67 -17.24 12.98 15.28
CA GLN A 67 -16.13 12.81 14.32
C GLN A 67 -14.92 12.10 14.95
N ARG A 68 -14.66 12.37 16.24
CA ARG A 68 -13.58 11.69 16.98
C ARG A 68 -13.88 10.21 17.15
N ILE A 69 -15.11 9.86 17.56
CA ILE A 69 -15.56 8.47 17.71
C ILE A 69 -15.47 7.75 16.35
N LYS A 70 -16.01 8.35 15.27
CA LYS A 70 -15.96 7.79 13.92
C LYS A 70 -14.51 7.58 13.45
N GLY A 71 -13.63 8.56 13.66
CA GLY A 71 -12.23 8.49 13.28
C GLY A 71 -11.47 7.40 14.04
N THR A 72 -11.72 7.27 15.36
CA THR A 72 -11.13 6.22 16.20
C THR A 72 -11.63 4.83 15.79
N ALA A 73 -12.92 4.68 15.55
CA ALA A 73 -13.49 3.42 15.08
C ALA A 73 -12.87 3.01 13.72
N LEU A 74 -12.77 3.96 12.77
CA LEU A 74 -12.14 3.71 11.48
C LEU A 74 -10.69 3.26 11.63
N TYR A 75 -9.92 3.91 12.50
CA TYR A 75 -8.54 3.54 12.78
C TYR A 75 -8.44 2.12 13.34
N LEU A 76 -9.22 1.80 14.40
CA LEU A 76 -9.21 0.49 15.03
C LEU A 76 -9.65 -0.62 14.08
N LEU A 77 -10.68 -0.39 13.27
CA LEU A 77 -11.12 -1.34 12.23
C LEU A 77 -10.04 -1.55 11.17
N SER A 78 -9.37 -0.48 10.75
CA SER A 78 -8.26 -0.60 9.79
C SER A 78 -7.09 -1.41 10.35
N CYS A 79 -6.74 -1.21 11.62
CA CYS A 79 -5.72 -2.02 12.29
C CYS A 79 -6.17 -3.48 12.39
N GLN A 80 -7.40 -3.73 12.78
CA GLN A 80 -7.92 -5.08 12.99
C GLN A 80 -8.04 -5.91 11.69
N PHE A 81 -8.55 -5.29 10.61
CA PHE A 81 -8.81 -6.01 9.37
C PHE A 81 -7.65 -6.02 8.39
N PHE A 82 -6.77 -5.02 8.45
CA PHE A 82 -5.70 -4.84 7.46
C PHE A 82 -4.30 -4.83 8.08
N ASN A 83 -4.15 -5.08 9.39
CA ASN A 83 -2.89 -4.83 10.10
C ASN A 83 -2.32 -3.44 9.75
N ALA A 84 -3.22 -2.44 9.65
CA ALA A 84 -2.82 -1.12 9.23
C ALA A 84 -1.95 -0.44 10.27
N PHE A 85 -0.89 0.22 9.83
CA PHE A 85 -0.06 1.05 10.68
C PHE A 85 0.11 2.45 10.06
N PRO A 86 0.09 3.50 10.88
CA PRO A 86 0.16 4.87 10.39
C PRO A 86 1.59 5.23 9.98
N LEU A 87 1.77 5.66 8.72
CA LEU A 87 2.98 6.31 8.25
C LEU A 87 2.72 7.82 8.11
N PRO A 88 3.45 8.66 8.83
CA PRO A 88 3.33 10.10 8.66
C PRO A 88 3.92 10.50 7.29
N GLN A 89 3.13 11.23 6.50
CA GLN A 89 3.59 11.74 5.19
C GLN A 89 4.28 13.11 5.32
N ARG A 90 3.90 13.92 6.31
CA ARG A 90 4.34 15.32 6.44
C ARG A 90 5.26 15.58 7.61
N GLU A 91 5.07 14.91 8.75
CA GLU A 91 5.73 15.21 10.01
C GLU A 91 6.94 14.33 10.32
N ALA A 92 7.04 13.16 9.68
CA ALA A 92 8.13 12.26 9.99
C ALA A 92 9.27 12.45 9.02
N GLY A 93 10.40 12.77 9.59
CA GLY A 93 11.65 12.58 8.88
C GLY A 93 11.82 11.11 8.45
N THR A 94 12.59 10.93 7.42
CA THR A 94 13.04 9.66 6.84
C THR A 94 13.33 8.56 7.88
N ARG A 95 13.91 8.92 9.03
CA ARG A 95 14.25 7.99 10.12
C ARG A 95 13.03 7.30 10.72
N GLN A 96 11.95 8.01 10.94
CA GLN A 96 10.77 7.43 11.60
C GLN A 96 10.07 6.43 10.68
N THR A 97 9.94 6.77 9.39
CA THR A 97 9.41 5.84 8.37
C THR A 97 10.24 4.56 8.31
N LEU A 98 11.57 4.67 8.21
CA LEU A 98 12.47 3.52 8.18
C LEU A 98 12.39 2.69 9.46
N ARG A 99 12.28 3.34 10.63
CA ARG A 99 12.12 2.64 11.90
C ARG A 99 10.83 1.83 11.95
N TYR A 100 9.68 2.41 11.56
CA TYR A 100 8.40 1.71 11.58
C TYR A 100 8.36 0.55 10.57
N VAL A 101 8.73 0.81 9.32
CA VAL A 101 8.76 -0.26 8.31
C VAL A 101 9.80 -1.31 8.66
N GLY A 102 10.98 -0.89 9.16
CA GLY A 102 12.03 -1.81 9.61
C GLY A 102 11.57 -2.72 10.74
N GLN A 103 10.83 -2.20 11.74
CA GLN A 103 10.28 -3.01 12.82
C GLN A 103 9.28 -4.04 12.29
N VAL A 104 8.32 -3.59 11.46
CA VAL A 104 7.29 -4.46 10.87
C VAL A 104 7.93 -5.59 10.05
N THR A 105 8.97 -5.29 9.28
CA THR A 105 9.68 -6.31 8.50
C THR A 105 10.56 -7.22 9.38
N ALA A 106 11.16 -6.70 10.44
CA ALA A 106 11.90 -7.51 11.40
C ALA A 106 10.99 -8.51 12.14
N ASP A 107 9.73 -8.13 12.38
CA ASP A 107 8.70 -9.00 12.97
C ASP A 107 8.13 -10.03 11.98
N GLY A 108 8.67 -10.09 10.75
CA GLY A 108 8.32 -11.08 9.73
C GLY A 108 7.11 -10.72 8.86
N TYR A 109 6.62 -9.47 8.91
CA TYR A 109 5.52 -9.00 8.08
C TYR A 109 6.02 -8.35 6.79
N SER A 110 5.38 -8.66 5.68
CA SER A 110 5.50 -7.88 4.45
C SER A 110 4.70 -6.58 4.57
N VAL A 111 5.13 -5.55 3.85
CA VAL A 111 4.48 -4.24 3.92
C VAL A 111 3.87 -3.89 2.58
N LEU A 112 2.59 -3.49 2.56
CA LEU A 112 1.93 -2.90 1.40
C LEU A 112 2.00 -1.38 1.50
N ILE A 113 2.49 -0.76 0.45
CA ILE A 113 2.50 0.70 0.28
C ILE A 113 1.92 1.09 -1.06
N PHE A 114 1.40 2.32 -1.10
CA PHE A 114 0.94 3.00 -2.31
C PHE A 114 1.87 4.20 -2.57
N PRO A 115 2.93 4.02 -3.40
CA PRO A 115 3.98 5.04 -3.52
C PRO A 115 3.54 6.35 -4.18
N GLU A 116 2.36 6.40 -4.80
CA GLU A 116 1.75 7.64 -5.30
C GLU A 116 1.42 8.63 -4.17
N GLY A 117 1.22 8.12 -2.95
CA GLY A 117 0.87 8.93 -1.77
C GLY A 117 -0.57 9.47 -1.77
N ARG A 118 -1.33 9.22 -2.81
CA ARG A 118 -2.74 9.61 -2.97
C ARG A 118 -3.45 8.67 -3.95
N ARG A 119 -4.77 8.63 -3.89
CA ARG A 119 -5.56 7.92 -4.90
C ARG A 119 -5.67 8.75 -6.18
N THR A 120 -5.48 8.10 -7.31
CA THR A 120 -5.72 8.71 -8.62
C THR A 120 -7.21 9.00 -8.83
N GLU A 121 -7.51 10.04 -9.64
CA GLU A 121 -8.87 10.37 -10.07
C GLU A 121 -9.16 9.85 -11.48
N THR A 122 -8.12 9.59 -12.24
CA THR A 122 -8.21 9.24 -13.67
C THR A 122 -8.04 7.73 -13.93
N GLY A 123 -7.76 6.95 -12.89
CA GLY A 123 -7.39 5.53 -13.04
C GLY A 123 -5.96 5.32 -13.59
N GLN A 124 -5.27 6.39 -13.97
CA GLN A 124 -3.88 6.31 -14.41
C GLN A 124 -2.92 6.26 -13.22
N ILE A 125 -1.80 5.60 -13.40
CA ILE A 125 -0.75 5.51 -12.39
C ILE A 125 -0.02 6.84 -12.33
N ASP A 126 -0.03 7.49 -11.16
CA ASP A 126 0.73 8.70 -10.88
C ASP A 126 2.22 8.37 -10.64
N ARG A 127 3.04 9.43 -10.59
CA ARG A 127 4.47 9.29 -10.28
C ARG A 127 4.67 8.76 -8.86
N PHE A 128 5.58 7.79 -8.74
CA PHE A 128 5.96 7.22 -7.44
C PHE A 128 6.90 8.13 -6.67
N GLN A 129 6.61 8.31 -5.39
CA GLN A 129 7.44 9.10 -4.49
C GLN A 129 8.77 8.37 -4.18
N PRO A 130 9.88 9.10 -4.01
CA PRO A 130 11.20 8.53 -3.72
C PRO A 130 11.25 7.63 -2.49
N GLY A 131 10.28 7.77 -1.58
CA GLY A 131 10.19 6.99 -0.35
C GLY A 131 10.19 5.47 -0.56
N VAL A 132 9.60 4.96 -1.64
CA VAL A 132 9.61 3.52 -1.93
C VAL A 132 11.03 3.01 -2.22
N GLY A 133 11.77 3.74 -3.03
CA GLY A 133 13.17 3.42 -3.34
C GLY A 133 14.05 3.46 -2.10
N MET A 134 13.87 4.49 -1.27
CA MET A 134 14.58 4.65 -0.02
C MET A 134 14.31 3.50 0.97
N ILE A 135 13.05 3.17 1.21
CA ILE A 135 12.66 2.09 2.13
C ILE A 135 13.29 0.77 1.68
N ALA A 136 13.11 0.42 0.41
CA ALA A 136 13.61 -0.83 -0.14
C ALA A 136 15.14 -0.93 -0.07
N ALA A 137 15.86 0.12 -0.48
CA ALA A 137 17.32 0.14 -0.49
C ALA A 137 17.92 0.13 0.92
N LYS A 138 17.37 0.94 1.85
CA LYS A 138 17.90 1.04 3.21
C LYS A 138 17.60 -0.19 4.07
N LEU A 139 16.45 -0.83 3.87
CA LEU A 139 16.08 -2.02 4.62
C LEU A 139 16.51 -3.32 3.93
N GLY A 140 17.00 -3.27 2.68
CA GLY A 140 17.41 -4.43 1.92
C GLY A 140 16.25 -5.40 1.59
N VAL A 141 15.00 -4.95 1.70
CA VAL A 141 13.81 -5.78 1.40
C VAL A 141 13.50 -5.75 -0.09
N PRO A 142 13.18 -6.91 -0.71
CA PRO A 142 12.76 -6.94 -2.11
C PRO A 142 11.43 -6.21 -2.29
N VAL A 143 11.27 -5.52 -3.42
CA VAL A 143 10.01 -4.91 -3.82
C VAL A 143 9.28 -5.84 -4.78
N VAL A 144 8.03 -6.17 -4.47
CA VAL A 144 7.11 -6.83 -5.40
C VAL A 144 6.20 -5.77 -6.00
N PRO A 145 6.35 -5.45 -7.30
CA PRO A 145 5.44 -4.53 -7.95
C PRO A 145 4.05 -5.17 -8.09
N VAL A 146 3.02 -4.37 -7.82
CA VAL A 146 1.62 -4.80 -7.90
C VAL A 146 0.85 -3.81 -8.75
N ARG A 147 0.13 -4.30 -9.75
CA ARG A 147 -0.76 -3.48 -10.55
C ARG A 147 -2.20 -3.86 -10.30
N ILE A 148 -3.01 -2.83 -10.09
CA ILE A 148 -4.46 -2.94 -9.95
C ILE A 148 -5.10 -2.20 -11.12
N ASP A 149 -6.04 -2.84 -11.79
CA ASP A 149 -6.83 -2.23 -12.85
C ASP A 149 -8.33 -2.45 -12.57
N GLY A 150 -9.14 -1.44 -12.87
CA GLY A 150 -10.60 -1.52 -12.88
C GLY A 150 -11.28 -1.12 -11.58
N LEU A 151 -10.57 -0.92 -10.46
CA LEU A 151 -11.18 -0.49 -9.21
C LEU A 151 -11.65 0.98 -9.23
N ASP A 152 -11.06 1.82 -10.07
CA ASP A 152 -11.54 3.17 -10.36
C ASP A 152 -13.00 3.16 -10.88
N ARG A 153 -13.37 2.13 -11.64
CA ARG A 153 -14.72 1.95 -12.21
C ARG A 153 -15.66 1.20 -11.28
N VAL A 154 -15.16 0.40 -10.35
CA VAL A 154 -15.96 -0.36 -9.37
C VAL A 154 -16.30 0.48 -8.16
N LEU A 155 -15.34 1.21 -7.61
CA LEU A 155 -15.51 2.17 -6.51
C LEU A 155 -14.41 3.24 -6.60
N GLY A 156 -14.52 4.14 -7.57
CA GLY A 156 -13.61 5.26 -7.75
C GLY A 156 -13.77 6.34 -6.67
N LYS A 157 -12.90 7.33 -6.69
CA LYS A 157 -12.82 8.38 -5.66
C LYS A 157 -14.13 9.17 -5.48
N SER A 158 -14.88 9.39 -6.56
CA SER A 158 -16.15 10.13 -6.57
C SER A 158 -17.39 9.27 -6.31
N MET A 159 -17.23 7.94 -6.20
CA MET A 159 -18.35 7.00 -6.05
C MET A 159 -18.66 6.75 -4.58
N THR A 160 -19.95 6.69 -4.23
CA THR A 160 -20.42 6.37 -2.88
C THR A 160 -20.67 4.87 -2.69
N TRP A 161 -21.09 4.18 -3.74
CA TRP A 161 -21.43 2.75 -3.70
C TRP A 161 -20.67 1.97 -4.76
N PRO A 162 -20.23 0.76 -4.45
CA PRO A 162 -19.54 -0.08 -5.42
C PRO A 162 -20.52 -0.61 -6.47
N VAL A 163 -20.06 -0.67 -7.72
CA VAL A 163 -20.76 -1.34 -8.82
C VAL A 163 -20.04 -2.63 -9.18
N ARG A 164 -20.75 -3.55 -9.87
CA ARG A 164 -20.11 -4.75 -10.39
C ARG A 164 -19.21 -4.40 -11.58
N GLY A 165 -18.02 -5.01 -11.60
CA GLY A 165 -17.10 -4.83 -12.71
C GLY A 165 -15.88 -5.74 -12.62
N PRO A 166 -15.13 -5.90 -13.72
CA PRO A 166 -13.91 -6.67 -13.75
C PRO A 166 -12.80 -5.89 -13.02
N VAL A 167 -12.05 -6.61 -12.21
CA VAL A 167 -10.86 -6.10 -11.49
C VAL A 167 -9.72 -7.06 -11.76
N ARG A 168 -8.54 -6.51 -12.05
CA ARG A 168 -7.31 -7.27 -12.20
C ARG A 168 -6.31 -6.85 -11.13
N VAL A 169 -5.68 -7.86 -10.49
CA VAL A 169 -4.52 -7.66 -9.63
C VAL A 169 -3.38 -8.51 -10.21
N ALA A 170 -2.28 -7.87 -10.57
CA ALA A 170 -1.11 -8.52 -11.12
C ALA A 170 0.10 -8.30 -10.22
N PHE A 171 0.84 -9.36 -9.92
CA PHE A 171 2.08 -9.35 -9.15
C PHE A 171 3.27 -9.54 -10.09
N GLY A 172 4.24 -8.64 -10.02
CA GLY A 172 5.49 -8.73 -10.78
C GLY A 172 6.59 -9.51 -10.04
N ALA A 173 7.66 -9.79 -10.75
CA ALA A 173 8.85 -10.39 -10.16
C ALA A 173 9.47 -9.48 -9.09
N PRO A 174 9.98 -10.02 -7.98
CA PRO A 174 10.63 -9.24 -6.94
C PRO A 174 11.86 -8.51 -7.46
N ILE A 175 12.00 -7.23 -7.12
CA ILE A 175 13.11 -6.37 -7.52
C ILE A 175 13.94 -6.05 -6.27
N ARG A 176 15.25 -6.27 -6.32
CA ARG A 176 16.17 -5.77 -5.30
C ARG A 176 16.69 -4.39 -5.72
N LEU A 177 16.61 -3.45 -4.80
CA LEU A 177 17.05 -2.08 -5.00
C LEU A 177 18.23 -1.81 -4.07
N THR A 178 19.28 -1.19 -4.63
CA THR A 178 20.49 -0.79 -3.92
C THR A 178 20.93 0.59 -4.38
N GLY A 179 21.65 1.31 -3.55
CA GLY A 179 22.10 2.67 -3.84
C GLY A 179 21.27 3.73 -3.12
N ASP A 180 21.55 4.98 -3.39
CA ASP A 180 21.00 6.17 -2.72
C ASP A 180 20.29 7.16 -3.67
N GLU A 181 20.27 6.87 -4.97
CA GLU A 181 19.50 7.62 -5.97
C GLU A 181 18.00 7.26 -5.90
N TYR A 182 17.37 7.57 -4.75
CA TYR A 182 16.00 7.15 -4.43
C TYR A 182 14.95 7.54 -5.48
N PRO A 183 15.02 8.72 -6.13
CA PRO A 183 14.10 9.03 -7.22
C PRO A 183 14.21 8.05 -8.40
N ALA A 184 15.42 7.69 -8.80
CA ALA A 184 15.66 6.72 -9.89
C ALA A 184 15.19 5.32 -9.47
N LEU A 185 15.42 4.91 -8.21
CA LEU A 185 14.93 3.65 -7.68
C LEU A 185 13.39 3.60 -7.66
N ALA A 186 12.72 4.69 -7.30
CA ALA A 186 11.26 4.79 -7.34
C ALA A 186 10.72 4.69 -8.77
N THR A 187 11.37 5.34 -9.75
CA THR A 187 11.03 5.23 -11.17
C THR A 187 11.12 3.79 -11.66
N ARG A 188 12.15 3.04 -11.28
CA ARG A 188 12.25 1.62 -11.64
C ARG A 188 11.09 0.78 -11.10
N VAL A 189 10.62 1.06 -9.88
CA VAL A 189 9.43 0.40 -9.31
C VAL A 189 8.17 0.79 -10.07
N GLU A 190 8.02 2.07 -10.39
CA GLU A 190 6.89 2.60 -11.16
C GLU A 190 6.81 1.94 -12.55
N GLU A 191 7.92 1.89 -13.27
CA GLU A 191 8.01 1.23 -14.59
C GLU A 191 7.63 -0.24 -14.50
N ALA A 192 8.10 -0.95 -13.46
CA ALA A 192 7.74 -2.33 -13.23
C ALA A 192 6.23 -2.51 -12.95
N VAL A 193 5.60 -1.58 -12.22
CA VAL A 193 4.13 -1.60 -12.01
C VAL A 193 3.38 -1.28 -13.29
N ARG A 194 3.87 -0.30 -14.08
CA ARG A 194 3.26 0.06 -15.38
C ARG A 194 3.35 -1.06 -16.41
N GLY A 195 4.40 -1.87 -16.35
CA GLY A 195 4.66 -2.98 -17.27
C GLY A 195 3.83 -4.24 -17.01
N LEU A 196 3.09 -4.30 -15.89
CA LEU A 196 2.18 -5.39 -15.56
C LEU A 196 0.83 -5.20 -16.24
#